data_d0d83c89f524edb0c4900823574d0dcc
#
_entry.id   d0d83c89f524edb0c4900823574d0dcc
#
_cell.length_a   1.000
_cell.length_b   1.000
_cell.length_c   1.000
_cell.angle_alpha   90.00
_cell.angle_beta   90.00
_cell.angle_gamma   90.00
#
_symmetry.space_group_name_H-M   'P 1'
#
loop_
_entity.id
_entity.type
_entity.pdbx_description
1 polymer ?
#
loop_
_entity_poly.entity_id
_entity_poly.type
_entity_poly.pdbx_seq_one_letter_code
_entity_poly.pdbx_strand_id
1 'polypeptide(L)'
;GIISALCCVVYTLQPRKVLSKYSATNVMGWSMLFGGIFISCFNNPLDIPGEINLYTIGAILSMILFGTVLAFCFYLKSLDYLSPTEASILTVGEPLCSIILSLIFLNVTFSSIELMGAVLILSTVFILAKAK
;
A
#
# COMPACT_ATOMS: atom_id res chain seq x y z
N GLY A 1 0.99 11.16 -7.88
CA GLY A 1 -0.10 10.96 -6.91
C GLY A 1 -1.41 10.60 -7.57
N ILE A 2 -1.90 11.38 -8.54
CA ILE A 2 -3.18 11.12 -9.24
C ILE A 2 -3.16 9.79 -9.99
N ILE A 3 -2.09 9.49 -10.71
CA ILE A 3 -1.92 8.22 -11.42
C ILE A 3 -1.91 7.05 -10.43
N SER A 4 -1.19 7.18 -9.33
CA SER A 4 -1.17 6.18 -8.26
C SER A 4 -2.57 5.94 -7.68
N ALA A 5 -3.35 6.99 -7.45
CA ALA A 5 -4.72 6.88 -6.97
C ALA A 5 -5.63 6.13 -7.96
N LEU A 6 -5.52 6.42 -9.26
CA LEU A 6 -6.25 5.69 -10.31
C LEU A 6 -5.87 4.20 -10.34
N CYS A 7 -4.57 3.88 -10.22
CA CYS A 7 -4.11 2.50 -10.12
C CYS A 7 -4.69 1.80 -8.88
N CYS A 8 -4.77 2.48 -7.74
CA CYS A 8 -5.41 1.96 -6.53
C CYS A 8 -6.90 1.64 -6.74
N VAL A 9 -7.64 2.50 -7.45
CA VAL A 9 -9.05 2.24 -7.76
C VAL A 9 -9.19 0.97 -8.61
N VAL A 10 -8.39 0.84 -9.67
CA VAL A 10 -8.38 -0.35 -10.53
C VAL A 10 -8.02 -1.59 -9.71
N TYR A 11 -6.96 -1.51 -8.90
CA TYR A 11 -6.50 -2.57 -8.02
C TYR A 11 -7.58 -3.03 -7.00
N THR A 12 -8.41 -2.11 -6.52
CA THR A 12 -9.46 -2.42 -5.54
C THR A 12 -10.73 -3.02 -6.20
N LEU A 13 -11.10 -2.55 -7.40
CA LEU A 13 -12.35 -2.95 -8.05
C LEU A 13 -12.20 -4.20 -8.93
N GLN A 14 -11.09 -4.32 -9.64
CA GLN A 14 -10.87 -5.40 -10.61
C GLN A 14 -10.73 -6.79 -9.97
N PRO A 15 -10.06 -6.99 -8.82
CA PRO A 15 -9.83 -8.32 -8.26
C PRO A 15 -11.10 -9.07 -7.88
N ARG A 16 -12.21 -8.40 -7.60
CA ARG A 16 -13.45 -9.07 -7.18
C ARG A 16 -13.92 -10.18 -8.13
N LYS A 17 -13.81 -9.96 -9.45
CA LYS A 17 -14.17 -10.98 -10.44
C LYS A 17 -13.17 -12.13 -10.49
N VAL A 18 -11.91 -11.87 -10.17
CA VAL A 18 -10.84 -12.86 -10.21
C VAL A 18 -10.79 -13.64 -8.90
N LEU A 19 -11.01 -12.98 -7.77
CA LEU A 19 -11.05 -13.58 -6.44
C LEU A 19 -12.22 -14.56 -6.26
N SER A 20 -13.31 -14.42 -7.06
CA SER A 20 -14.37 -15.42 -7.07
C SER A 20 -13.95 -16.77 -7.67
N LYS A 21 -12.83 -16.83 -8.42
CA LYS A 21 -12.33 -18.03 -9.09
C LYS A 21 -10.97 -18.50 -8.56
N TYR A 22 -10.15 -17.60 -8.06
CA TYR A 22 -8.78 -17.86 -7.63
C TYR A 22 -8.53 -17.33 -6.23
N SER A 23 -7.66 -17.99 -5.46
CA SER A 23 -7.29 -17.52 -4.13
C SER A 23 -6.55 -16.17 -4.18
N ALA A 24 -6.73 -15.37 -3.14
CA ALA A 24 -6.07 -14.06 -3.01
C ALA A 24 -4.54 -14.16 -3.18
N THR A 25 -3.93 -15.20 -2.63
CA THR A 25 -2.48 -15.45 -2.73
C THR A 25 -2.03 -15.66 -4.17
N ASN A 26 -2.77 -16.42 -4.97
CA ASN A 26 -2.44 -16.65 -6.38
C ASN A 26 -2.57 -15.37 -7.20
N VAL A 27 -3.66 -14.64 -7.02
CA VAL A 27 -3.88 -13.36 -7.70
C VAL A 27 -2.77 -12.38 -7.37
N MET A 28 -2.39 -12.31 -6.09
CA MET A 28 -1.32 -11.45 -5.62
C MET A 28 0.04 -11.81 -6.21
N GLY A 29 0.41 -13.10 -6.17
CA GLY A 29 1.69 -13.59 -6.69
C GLY A 29 1.86 -13.25 -8.18
N TRP A 30 0.86 -13.53 -9.00
CA TRP A 30 0.90 -13.20 -10.43
C TRP A 30 0.94 -11.69 -10.69
N SER A 31 0.16 -10.91 -9.94
CA SER A 31 0.14 -9.44 -10.08
C SER A 31 1.51 -8.82 -9.76
N MET A 32 2.16 -9.28 -8.70
CA MET A 32 3.50 -8.82 -8.33
C MET A 32 4.56 -9.24 -9.36
N LEU A 33 4.48 -10.45 -9.89
CA LEU A 33 5.41 -10.95 -10.89
C LEU A 33 5.32 -10.12 -12.17
N PHE A 34 4.12 -9.90 -12.70
CA PHE A 34 3.92 -9.07 -13.88
C PHE A 34 4.31 -7.61 -13.65
N GLY A 35 3.96 -7.05 -12.48
CA GLY A 35 4.36 -5.70 -12.08
C GLY A 35 5.88 -5.54 -11.99
N GLY A 36 6.55 -6.52 -11.39
CA GLY A 36 8.02 -6.55 -11.29
C GLY A 36 8.69 -6.61 -12.67
N ILE A 37 8.25 -7.50 -13.57
CA ILE A 37 8.75 -7.58 -14.93
C ILE A 37 8.54 -6.25 -15.67
N PHE A 38 7.36 -5.66 -15.55
CA PHE A 38 7.04 -4.40 -16.21
C PHE A 38 7.95 -3.26 -15.76
N ILE A 39 8.17 -3.11 -14.44
CA ILE A 39 9.06 -2.07 -13.90
C ILE A 39 10.51 -2.33 -14.31
N SER A 40 10.95 -3.58 -14.38
CA SER A 40 12.31 -3.95 -14.81
C SER A 40 12.61 -3.58 -16.27
N CYS A 41 11.61 -3.38 -17.09
CA CYS A 41 11.79 -2.86 -18.46
C CYS A 41 12.20 -1.39 -18.49
N PHE A 42 11.89 -0.62 -17.44
CA PHE A 42 12.20 0.82 -17.36
C PHE A 42 13.41 1.12 -16.48
N ASN A 43 13.65 0.29 -15.48
CA ASN A 43 14.76 0.43 -14.55
C ASN A 43 15.50 -0.90 -14.43
N ASN A 44 16.84 -0.85 -14.49
CA ASN A 44 17.65 -2.03 -14.29
C ASN A 44 17.56 -2.48 -12.81
N PRO A 45 16.97 -3.64 -12.50
CA PRO A 45 16.83 -4.10 -11.11
C PRO A 45 18.16 -4.45 -10.43
N LEU A 46 19.25 -4.52 -11.18
CA LEU A 46 20.59 -4.81 -10.66
C LEU A 46 21.38 -3.55 -10.32
N ASP A 47 20.88 -2.38 -10.71
CA ASP A 47 21.50 -1.09 -10.38
C ASP A 47 20.97 -0.63 -9.01
N ILE A 48 21.54 -1.18 -7.95
CA ILE A 48 21.14 -0.90 -6.57
C ILE A 48 22.07 0.20 -6.03
N PRO A 49 21.60 1.44 -5.88
CA PRO A 49 22.39 2.50 -5.27
C PRO A 49 22.51 2.23 -3.76
N GLY A 50 23.74 1.99 -3.28
CA GLY A 50 24.02 1.82 -1.86
C GLY A 50 24.85 0.58 -1.53
N GLU A 51 25.21 0.47 -0.26
CA GLU A 51 25.97 -0.67 0.25
C GLU A 51 25.03 -1.84 0.60
N ILE A 52 25.30 -2.99 -0.01
CA ILE A 52 24.57 -4.22 0.30
C ILE A 52 25.26 -4.86 1.51
N ASN A 53 24.68 -4.70 2.68
CA ASN A 53 25.11 -5.35 3.91
C ASN A 53 23.98 -6.22 4.49
N LEU A 54 24.27 -7.00 5.52
CA LEU A 54 23.30 -7.91 6.13
C LEU A 54 22.06 -7.17 6.68
N TYR A 55 22.23 -5.96 7.20
CA TYR A 55 21.12 -5.12 7.68
C TYR A 55 20.22 -4.67 6.54
N THR A 56 20.81 -4.25 5.42
CA THR A 56 20.08 -3.83 4.21
C THR A 56 19.26 -4.99 3.65
N ILE A 57 19.86 -6.18 3.56
CA ILE A 57 19.17 -7.39 3.10
C ILE A 57 18.02 -7.74 4.04
N GLY A 58 18.27 -7.73 5.36
CA GLY A 58 17.23 -8.01 6.35
C GLY A 58 16.08 -7.01 6.30
N ALA A 59 16.36 -5.72 6.14
CA ALA A 59 15.36 -4.67 5.99
C ALA A 59 14.52 -4.87 4.72
N ILE A 60 15.16 -5.15 3.59
CA ILE A 60 14.46 -5.41 2.31
C ILE A 60 13.57 -6.65 2.42
N LEU A 61 14.08 -7.76 2.98
CA LEU A 61 13.27 -8.97 3.17
C LEU A 61 12.08 -8.74 4.10
N SER A 62 12.28 -8.01 5.19
CA SER A 62 11.20 -7.64 6.10
C SER A 62 10.15 -6.77 5.42
N MET A 63 10.57 -5.79 4.63
CA MET A 63 9.67 -4.93 3.86
C MET A 63 8.88 -5.71 2.82
N ILE A 64 9.52 -6.64 2.10
CA ILE A 64 8.85 -7.49 1.12
C ILE A 64 7.84 -8.39 1.82
N LEU A 65 8.22 -9.07 2.89
CA LEU A 65 7.37 -10.05 3.55
C LEU A 65 6.19 -9.39 4.28
N PHE A 66 6.48 -8.47 5.19
CA PHE A 66 5.46 -7.85 6.06
C PHE A 66 4.75 -6.68 5.38
N GLY A 67 5.51 -5.78 4.75
CA GLY A 67 4.98 -4.57 4.14
C GLY A 67 4.32 -4.80 2.78
N THR A 68 4.64 -5.90 2.10
CA THR A 68 4.10 -6.17 0.77
C THR A 68 3.28 -7.45 0.75
N VAL A 69 3.88 -8.62 0.88
CA VAL A 69 3.18 -9.90 0.68
C VAL A 69 2.04 -10.08 1.66
N LEU A 70 2.29 -9.98 2.97
CA LEU A 70 1.27 -10.18 3.98
C LEU A 70 0.20 -9.07 3.94
N ALA A 71 0.61 -7.81 3.82
CA ALA A 71 -0.30 -6.67 3.78
C ALA A 71 -1.30 -6.79 2.63
N PHE A 72 -0.83 -7.06 1.42
CA PHE A 72 -1.70 -7.21 0.26
C PHE A 72 -2.54 -8.48 0.28
N CYS A 73 -2.01 -9.60 0.80
CA CYS A 73 -2.81 -10.81 0.98
C CYS A 73 -3.97 -10.57 1.94
N PHE A 74 -3.73 -9.90 3.06
CA PHE A 74 -4.79 -9.54 4.01
C PHE A 74 -5.78 -8.54 3.43
N TYR A 75 -5.30 -7.55 2.67
CA TYR A 75 -6.17 -6.61 1.98
C TYR A 75 -7.10 -7.31 0.99
N LEU A 76 -6.57 -8.14 0.10
CA LEU A 76 -7.38 -8.87 -0.87
C LEU A 76 -8.37 -9.83 -0.18
N LYS A 77 -7.94 -10.51 0.88
CA LYS A 77 -8.81 -11.39 1.66
C LYS A 77 -9.92 -10.62 2.38
N SER A 78 -9.66 -9.38 2.80
CA SER A 78 -10.70 -8.54 3.41
C SER A 78 -11.84 -8.20 2.46
N LEU A 79 -11.58 -8.17 1.14
CA LEU A 79 -12.60 -7.93 0.12
C LEU A 79 -13.61 -9.07 -0.03
N ASP A 80 -13.36 -10.24 0.57
CA ASP A 80 -14.34 -11.34 0.67
C ASP A 80 -15.43 -11.00 1.69
N TYR A 81 -15.13 -10.14 2.68
CA TYR A 81 -16.00 -9.80 3.80
C TYR A 81 -16.49 -8.36 3.78
N LEU A 82 -15.73 -7.46 3.17
CA LEU A 82 -15.97 -6.02 3.14
C LEU A 82 -16.28 -5.54 1.72
N SER A 83 -17.09 -4.49 1.62
CA SER A 83 -17.21 -3.76 0.35
C SER A 83 -15.89 -3.04 0.02
N PRO A 84 -15.58 -2.78 -1.26
CA PRO A 84 -14.37 -2.03 -1.64
C PRO A 84 -14.27 -0.67 -0.97
N THR A 85 -15.41 -0.01 -0.76
CA THR A 85 -15.47 1.28 -0.07
C THR A 85 -15.05 1.15 1.39
N GLU A 86 -15.55 0.14 2.09
CA GLU A 86 -15.18 -0.12 3.49
C GLU A 86 -13.69 -0.48 3.62
N ALA A 87 -13.20 -1.36 2.77
CA ALA A 87 -11.77 -1.69 2.72
C ALA A 87 -10.91 -0.44 2.46
N SER A 88 -11.30 0.41 1.50
CA SER A 88 -10.57 1.65 1.18
C SER A 88 -10.59 2.68 2.32
N ILE A 89 -11.67 2.74 3.11
CA ILE A 89 -11.73 3.60 4.30
C ILE A 89 -10.72 3.11 5.36
N LEU A 90 -10.64 1.81 5.57
CA LEU A 90 -9.71 1.23 6.54
C LEU A 90 -8.23 1.47 6.17
N THR A 91 -7.89 1.49 4.87
CA THR A 91 -6.51 1.77 4.43
C THR A 91 -6.03 3.20 4.76
N VAL A 92 -6.92 4.11 5.10
CA VAL A 92 -6.53 5.45 5.55
C VAL A 92 -5.86 5.44 6.93
N GLY A 93 -6.02 4.36 7.70
CA GLY A 93 -5.22 4.11 8.89
C GLY A 93 -3.72 4.07 8.61
N GLU A 94 -3.30 3.67 7.40
CA GLU A 94 -1.89 3.57 6.99
C GLU A 94 -1.13 4.90 7.07
N PRO A 95 -1.55 6.00 6.40
CA PRO A 95 -0.87 7.28 6.52
C PRO A 95 -0.91 7.83 7.94
N LEU A 96 -1.95 7.55 8.71
CA LEU A 96 -2.06 8.00 10.09
C LEU A 96 -1.03 7.29 10.98
N CYS A 97 -0.94 5.97 10.89
CA CYS A 97 0.08 5.19 11.58
C CYS A 97 1.50 5.60 11.15
N SER A 98 1.71 5.86 9.86
CA SER A 98 3.00 6.29 9.32
C SER A 98 3.45 7.63 9.92
N ILE A 99 2.56 8.62 10.02
CA ILE A 99 2.84 9.92 10.66
C ILE A 99 3.20 9.72 12.14
N ILE A 100 2.39 8.97 12.88
CA ILE A 100 2.61 8.73 14.31
C ILE A 100 3.95 8.01 14.55
N LEU A 101 4.23 6.96 13.79
CA LEU A 101 5.47 6.21 13.92
C LEU A 101 6.71 7.04 13.52
N SER A 102 6.59 7.89 12.50
CA SER A 102 7.67 8.80 12.10
C SER A 102 8.00 9.82 13.19
N LEU A 103 6.98 10.36 13.86
CA LEU A 103 7.17 11.25 15.01
C LEU A 103 7.87 10.55 16.18
N ILE A 104 7.44 9.32 16.51
CA ILE A 104 7.93 8.60 17.69
C ILE A 104 9.33 8.02 17.46
N PHE A 105 9.57 7.37 16.34
CA PHE A 105 10.80 6.61 16.10
C PHE A 105 11.86 7.36 15.31
N LEU A 106 11.47 8.28 14.41
CA LEU A 106 12.39 8.98 13.54
C LEU A 106 12.63 10.43 13.97
N ASN A 107 11.90 10.93 14.99
CA ASN A 107 11.96 12.33 15.43
C ASN A 107 11.82 13.33 14.28
N VAL A 108 11.01 12.98 13.26
CA VAL A 108 10.77 13.85 12.11
C VAL A 108 9.84 14.98 12.53
N THR A 109 10.22 16.20 12.18
CA THR A 109 9.35 17.37 12.37
C THR A 109 8.59 17.64 11.08
N PHE A 110 7.27 17.68 11.16
CA PHE A 110 6.41 18.00 10.00
C PHE A 110 6.25 19.51 9.87
N SER A 111 6.34 19.99 8.64
CA SER A 111 6.02 21.38 8.31
C SER A 111 4.50 21.62 8.39
N SER A 112 4.10 22.87 8.51
CA SER A 112 2.67 23.25 8.55
C SER A 112 1.91 22.79 7.31
N ILE A 113 2.57 22.74 6.15
CA ILE A 113 1.97 22.29 4.88
C ILE A 113 1.70 20.78 4.92
N GLU A 114 2.63 19.99 5.45
CA GLU A 114 2.48 18.54 5.60
C GLU A 114 1.37 18.18 6.59
N LEU A 115 1.27 18.92 7.70
CA LEU A 115 0.17 18.78 8.66
C LEU A 115 -1.18 19.12 8.04
N MET A 116 -1.27 20.19 7.22
CA MET A 116 -2.48 20.48 6.46
C MET A 116 -2.86 19.35 5.50
N GLY A 117 -1.89 18.78 4.79
CA GLY A 117 -2.10 17.62 3.93
C GLY A 117 -2.65 16.41 4.70
N ALA A 118 -2.08 16.11 5.87
CA ALA A 118 -2.55 15.04 6.75
C ALA A 118 -4.00 15.27 7.21
N VAL A 119 -4.34 16.49 7.63
CA VAL A 119 -5.71 16.85 8.05
C VAL A 119 -6.69 16.72 6.88
N LEU A 120 -6.31 17.12 5.66
CA LEU A 120 -7.14 16.96 4.47
C LEU A 120 -7.40 15.48 4.15
N ILE A 121 -6.39 14.63 4.22
CA ILE A 121 -6.55 13.18 4.03
C ILE A 121 -7.51 12.61 5.06
N LEU A 122 -7.34 12.93 6.33
CA LEU A 122 -8.22 12.48 7.41
C LEU A 122 -9.66 12.97 7.25
N SER A 123 -9.85 14.22 6.80
CA SER A 123 -11.18 14.79 6.60
C SER A 123 -11.95 14.07 5.50
N THR A 124 -11.30 13.57 4.45
CA THR A 124 -11.97 12.79 3.39
C THR A 124 -12.56 11.50 3.94
N VAL A 125 -11.92 10.88 4.94
CA VAL A 125 -12.44 9.66 5.60
C VAL A 125 -13.71 9.96 6.36
N PHE A 126 -13.73 11.03 7.16
CA PHE A 126 -14.91 11.42 7.91
C PHE A 126 -16.09 11.74 6.98
N ILE A 127 -15.81 12.39 5.85
CA ILE A 127 -16.83 12.70 4.84
C ILE A 127 -17.38 11.41 4.23
N LEU A 128 -16.50 10.47 3.84
CA LEU A 128 -16.93 9.18 3.29
C LEU A 128 -17.68 8.31 4.30
N ALA A 129 -17.23 8.29 5.55
CA ALA A 129 -17.89 7.53 6.61
C ALA A 129 -19.29 8.07 6.93
N LYS A 130 -19.50 9.38 6.81
CA LYS A 130 -20.79 10.03 7.07
C LYS A 130 -21.75 10.00 5.88
N ALA A 131 -21.24 9.76 4.66
CA ALA A 131 -22.04 9.68 3.43
C ALA A 131 -22.76 8.32 3.25
N LYS A 132 -22.63 7.42 4.23
CA LYS A 132 -23.27 6.11 4.31
C LYS A 132 -24.42 6.15 5.32
#